data_59ff01f6c7a717fbc2acda7c61c966e3
#
_entry.id   59ff01f6c7a717fbc2acda7c61c966e3
#
_cell.length_a   1.000
_cell.length_b   1.000
_cell.length_c   1.000
_cell.angle_alpha   90.00
_cell.angle_beta   90.00
_cell.angle_gamma   90.00
#
_symmetry.space_group_name_H-M   'P 1'
#
loop_
_entity.id
_entity.type
_entity.pdbx_description
1 polymer ?
#
loop_
_entity_poly.entity_id
_entity_poly.type
_entity_poly.pdbx_seq_one_letter_code
_entity_poly.pdbx_strand_id
1 'polypeptide(L)'
;MSVRVSRWCALAIAAFIGFAGCSSRQHCADNDVSVKVGTYNIRYQHGDDGKPNDWENRKADMVELLRRLDLDAFGLQEVCPGQVEYLRNNLPQYAFVGEHRNADRVSGEASPVFYRKDRFEALKNGTFWLSETPDVPGVKGWGAACPRVCSWAWLKDSRTGKTFCFANTHTDHVSALARKEGMLLIIRRMHEFAPSGTPVVFTGDHNCRETEEPAAAVSKLLKNALYASETPPVGPWRTFNGWHWRESEVATTAALKLPPNVRNARKGSPDAQKDKNGGHAWEDCGARIDYIYVSNGVKVKSYVTHCDPRPGTQLYPSDHFPISAVIEL
;
A
#
# COMPACT_ATOMS: atom_id res chain seq x y z
N MET A 1 -74.00 -34.93 -48.93
CA MET A 1 -74.13 -33.54 -49.43
C MET A 1 -73.17 -32.65 -48.75
N SER A 2 -72.39 -31.94 -49.57
CA SER A 2 -71.53 -30.77 -49.30
C SER A 2 -70.23 -30.92 -48.54
N VAL A 3 -69.18 -30.87 -49.32
CA VAL A 3 -67.75 -30.68 -49.05
C VAL A 3 -67.51 -29.21 -48.63
N ARG A 4 -66.69 -28.99 -47.63
CA ARG A 4 -65.90 -27.75 -47.58
C ARG A 4 -64.50 -27.93 -47.03
N VAL A 5 -63.59 -27.49 -47.84
CA VAL A 5 -62.14 -27.47 -47.73
C VAL A 5 -61.71 -26.50 -46.66
N SER A 6 -60.77 -26.86 -45.83
CA SER A 6 -60.08 -25.96 -44.87
C SER A 6 -58.63 -25.72 -45.27
N ARG A 7 -58.28 -24.41 -45.28
CA ARG A 7 -56.95 -23.86 -45.61
C ARG A 7 -55.96 -24.03 -44.46
N TRP A 8 -54.76 -24.41 -44.80
CA TRP A 8 -53.58 -24.38 -43.93
C TRP A 8 -53.05 -22.95 -43.81
N CYS A 9 -52.92 -22.49 -42.57
CA CYS A 9 -52.07 -21.31 -42.25
C CYS A 9 -50.78 -21.81 -41.66
N ALA A 10 -49.68 -21.58 -42.36
CA ALA A 10 -48.34 -21.79 -41.86
C ALA A 10 -47.95 -20.60 -40.97
N LEU A 11 -47.65 -20.83 -39.69
CA LEU A 11 -46.99 -19.86 -38.81
C LEU A 11 -45.47 -20.02 -38.96
N ALA A 12 -44.83 -18.96 -39.46
CA ALA A 12 -43.39 -18.83 -39.43
C ALA A 12 -42.97 -18.36 -38.02
N ILE A 13 -42.21 -19.21 -37.30
CA ILE A 13 -41.57 -18.83 -36.05
C ILE A 13 -40.22 -18.20 -36.40
N ALA A 14 -40.11 -16.88 -36.21
CA ALA A 14 -38.86 -16.18 -36.30
C ALA A 14 -38.08 -16.40 -34.98
N ALA A 15 -36.95 -17.12 -35.05
CA ALA A 15 -36.04 -17.27 -33.96
C ALA A 15 -35.24 -15.97 -33.78
N PHE A 16 -35.53 -15.25 -32.73
CA PHE A 16 -34.67 -14.16 -32.23
C PHE A 16 -33.47 -14.79 -31.49
N ILE A 17 -32.31 -14.87 -32.15
CA ILE A 17 -31.04 -15.15 -31.50
C ILE A 17 -30.59 -13.83 -30.88
N GLY A 18 -30.86 -13.66 -29.59
CA GLY A 18 -30.34 -12.54 -28.81
C GLY A 18 -28.85 -12.70 -28.62
N PHE A 19 -28.06 -11.81 -29.19
CA PHE A 19 -26.69 -11.59 -28.81
C PHE A 19 -26.64 -10.89 -27.42
N ALA A 20 -26.71 -11.70 -26.38
CA ALA A 20 -26.39 -11.27 -25.02
C ALA A 20 -25.11 -12.00 -24.59
N GLY A 21 -23.98 -11.38 -24.72
CA GLY A 21 -22.77 -11.98 -24.21
C GLY A 21 -21.47 -11.40 -24.72
N CYS A 22 -21.15 -10.16 -24.38
CA CYS A 22 -19.76 -9.70 -24.50
C CYS A 22 -19.36 -8.60 -23.50
N SER A 23 -20.18 -8.33 -22.47
CA SER A 23 -19.81 -7.32 -21.46
C SER A 23 -19.14 -7.91 -20.22
N SER A 24 -19.37 -9.21 -19.93
CA SER A 24 -18.84 -9.84 -18.72
C SER A 24 -17.40 -10.36 -18.85
N ARG A 25 -16.94 -10.67 -20.07
CA ARG A 25 -15.57 -11.19 -20.28
C ARG A 25 -14.50 -10.11 -20.23
N GLN A 26 -14.83 -8.88 -20.63
CA GLN A 26 -13.86 -7.78 -20.63
C GLN A 26 -13.58 -7.27 -19.20
N HIS A 27 -14.59 -7.27 -18.34
CA HIS A 27 -14.43 -6.87 -16.94
C HIS A 27 -13.67 -7.90 -16.08
N CYS A 28 -13.77 -9.19 -16.41
CA CYS A 28 -12.97 -10.23 -15.75
C CYS A 28 -11.50 -10.22 -16.21
N ALA A 29 -11.22 -9.89 -17.48
CA ALA A 29 -9.87 -9.87 -18.01
C ALA A 29 -9.03 -8.69 -17.46
N ASP A 30 -9.64 -7.53 -17.24
CA ASP A 30 -8.96 -6.37 -16.68
C ASP A 30 -8.61 -6.55 -15.19
N ASN A 31 -9.42 -7.29 -14.42
CA ASN A 31 -9.12 -7.61 -13.02
C ASN A 31 -7.99 -8.63 -12.84
N ASP A 32 -7.69 -9.45 -13.85
CA ASP A 32 -6.61 -10.45 -13.78
C ASP A 32 -5.20 -9.83 -14.01
N VAL A 33 -5.12 -8.67 -14.59
CA VAL A 33 -3.83 -7.98 -14.91
C VAL A 33 -3.41 -7.03 -13.79
N SER A 34 -4.34 -6.52 -13.00
CA SER A 34 -4.08 -5.56 -11.94
C SER A 34 -3.71 -6.24 -10.61
N VAL A 35 -2.82 -5.57 -9.86
CA VAL A 35 -2.39 -5.98 -8.52
C VAL A 35 -2.76 -4.88 -7.52
N LYS A 36 -3.50 -5.24 -6.48
CA LYS A 36 -3.83 -4.32 -5.39
C LYS A 36 -2.77 -4.39 -4.31
N VAL A 37 -1.95 -3.36 -4.24
CA VAL A 37 -0.85 -3.26 -3.27
C VAL A 37 -1.18 -2.30 -2.14
N GLY A 38 -0.54 -2.47 -0.98
CA GLY A 38 -0.78 -1.58 0.16
C GLY A 38 0.37 -1.49 1.13
N THR A 39 0.24 -0.56 2.09
CA THR A 39 1.11 -0.48 3.27
C THR A 39 0.33 0.02 4.48
N TYR A 40 0.71 -0.43 5.67
CA TYR A 40 0.06 -0.05 6.89
C TYR A 40 1.00 -0.18 8.11
N ASN A 41 1.31 0.91 8.78
CA ASN A 41 1.90 0.87 10.11
C ASN A 41 0.80 0.47 11.10
N ILE A 42 0.96 -0.71 11.73
CA ILE A 42 -0.06 -1.28 12.61
C ILE A 42 0.12 -0.91 14.08
N ARG A 43 1.07 -0.06 14.39
CA ARG A 43 1.49 0.31 15.76
C ARG A 43 1.93 -0.90 16.58
N TYR A 44 3.11 -0.85 17.17
CA TYR A 44 3.67 -1.96 17.95
C TYR A 44 2.85 -2.25 19.21
N GLN A 45 2.93 -3.51 19.68
CA GLN A 45 2.04 -4.01 20.73
C GLN A 45 2.36 -3.49 22.14
N HIS A 46 3.54 -2.95 22.37
CA HIS A 46 4.03 -2.53 23.69
C HIS A 46 3.97 -1.01 23.89
N GLY A 47 3.27 -0.29 23.01
CA GLY A 47 3.05 1.15 23.17
C GLY A 47 2.20 1.43 24.41
N ASP A 48 2.59 2.45 25.17
CA ASP A 48 1.76 3.00 26.24
C ASP A 48 0.73 3.95 25.64
N ASP A 49 -0.12 3.40 24.77
CA ASP A 49 -1.13 4.16 24.03
C ASP A 49 -2.44 4.29 24.84
N GLY A 50 -2.50 3.60 26.00
CA GLY A 50 -3.66 3.56 26.88
C GLY A 50 -4.86 2.84 26.28
N LYS A 51 -5.82 2.46 27.13
CA LYS A 51 -7.12 1.97 26.65
C LYS A 51 -7.88 3.10 25.97
N PRO A 52 -8.49 2.87 24.82
CA PRO A 52 -8.75 1.60 24.13
C PRO A 52 -7.74 1.25 23.04
N ASN A 53 -6.60 1.93 22.93
CA ASN A 53 -5.66 1.84 21.80
C ASN A 53 -4.60 0.76 21.95
N ASP A 54 -4.54 0.07 23.10
CA ASP A 54 -3.63 -1.06 23.28
C ASP A 54 -3.92 -2.20 22.28
N TRP A 55 -2.91 -3.00 21.98
CA TRP A 55 -3.00 -4.06 20.96
C TRP A 55 -4.15 -5.03 21.21
N GLU A 56 -4.35 -5.45 22.45
CA GLU A 56 -5.37 -6.44 22.80
C GLU A 56 -6.79 -5.97 22.46
N ASN A 57 -7.04 -4.67 22.57
CA ASN A 57 -8.34 -4.07 22.26
C ASN A 57 -8.56 -3.75 20.80
N ARG A 58 -7.51 -3.72 19.94
CA ARG A 58 -7.62 -3.34 18.53
C ARG A 58 -7.24 -4.44 17.53
N LYS A 59 -6.61 -5.53 17.97
CA LYS A 59 -6.09 -6.58 17.08
C LYS A 59 -7.15 -7.26 16.20
N ALA A 60 -8.37 -7.45 16.72
CA ALA A 60 -9.45 -8.05 15.95
C ALA A 60 -9.95 -7.11 14.84
N ASP A 61 -10.11 -5.82 15.14
CA ASP A 61 -10.52 -4.80 14.19
C ASP A 61 -9.43 -4.56 13.12
N MET A 62 -8.15 -4.69 13.51
CA MET A 62 -7.01 -4.67 12.60
C MET A 62 -7.10 -5.77 11.54
N VAL A 63 -7.34 -7.00 11.98
CA VAL A 63 -7.50 -8.15 11.07
C VAL A 63 -8.72 -7.98 10.18
N GLU A 64 -9.83 -7.52 10.73
CA GLU A 64 -11.05 -7.29 9.96
C GLU A 64 -10.84 -6.21 8.89
N LEU A 65 -10.15 -5.13 9.24
CA LEU A 65 -9.78 -4.10 8.27
C LEU A 65 -8.90 -4.69 7.15
N LEU A 66 -7.85 -5.43 7.48
CA LEU A 66 -6.97 -6.06 6.48
C LEU A 66 -7.74 -7.04 5.57
N ARG A 67 -8.71 -7.79 6.10
CA ARG A 67 -9.59 -8.65 5.29
C ARG A 67 -10.45 -7.84 4.33
N ARG A 68 -11.06 -6.75 4.78
CA ARG A 68 -11.89 -5.86 3.93
C ARG A 68 -11.08 -5.14 2.88
N LEU A 69 -9.85 -4.78 3.17
CA LEU A 69 -8.94 -4.17 2.20
C LEU A 69 -8.62 -5.12 1.05
N ASP A 70 -8.63 -6.42 1.30
CA ASP A 70 -8.42 -7.48 0.30
C ASP A 70 -7.25 -7.18 -0.64
N LEU A 71 -6.08 -6.95 -0.04
CA LEU A 71 -4.85 -6.60 -0.74
C LEU A 71 -4.20 -7.85 -1.32
N ASP A 72 -3.61 -7.74 -2.50
CA ASP A 72 -2.85 -8.84 -3.12
C ASP A 72 -1.45 -8.98 -2.52
N ALA A 73 -0.77 -7.85 -2.32
CA ALA A 73 0.52 -7.78 -1.62
C ALA A 73 0.62 -6.47 -0.82
N PHE A 74 1.16 -6.53 0.39
CA PHE A 74 1.27 -5.34 1.24
C PHE A 74 2.40 -5.44 2.26
N GLY A 75 2.88 -4.28 2.68
CA GLY A 75 3.83 -4.12 3.76
C GLY A 75 3.16 -3.72 5.06
N LEU A 76 3.65 -4.25 6.18
CA LEU A 76 3.27 -3.79 7.50
C LEU A 76 4.50 -3.22 8.23
N GLN A 77 4.31 -2.29 9.16
CA GLN A 77 5.36 -1.72 9.97
C GLN A 77 5.03 -1.85 11.46
N GLU A 78 6.07 -1.78 12.30
CA GLU A 78 6.01 -1.93 13.76
C GLU A 78 5.57 -3.31 14.25
N VAL A 79 5.72 -4.33 13.42
CA VAL A 79 5.17 -5.66 13.71
C VAL A 79 6.07 -6.41 14.69
N CYS A 80 5.64 -6.55 15.94
CA CYS A 80 6.31 -7.34 16.96
C CYS A 80 6.04 -8.85 16.79
N PRO A 81 6.85 -9.75 17.41
CA PRO A 81 6.70 -11.20 17.28
C PRO A 81 5.29 -11.72 17.56
N GLY A 82 4.64 -11.25 18.64
CA GLY A 82 3.26 -11.64 18.98
C GLY A 82 2.23 -11.15 17.95
N GLN A 83 2.48 -10.00 17.33
CA GLN A 83 1.62 -9.48 16.25
C GLN A 83 1.77 -10.31 14.97
N VAL A 84 3.01 -10.71 14.60
CA VAL A 84 3.23 -11.60 13.45
C VAL A 84 2.47 -12.92 13.65
N GLU A 85 2.57 -13.52 14.83
CA GLU A 85 1.88 -14.78 15.14
C GLU A 85 0.35 -14.61 15.03
N TYR A 86 -0.19 -13.56 15.64
CA TYR A 86 -1.63 -13.27 15.57
C TYR A 86 -2.12 -13.05 14.14
N LEU A 87 -1.40 -12.25 13.35
CA LEU A 87 -1.75 -11.99 11.94
C LEU A 87 -1.69 -13.27 11.10
N ARG A 88 -0.63 -14.07 11.25
CA ARG A 88 -0.48 -15.36 10.54
C ARG A 88 -1.64 -16.30 10.81
N ASN A 89 -2.08 -16.41 12.07
CA ASN A 89 -3.17 -17.30 12.47
C ASN A 89 -4.55 -16.80 11.95
N ASN A 90 -4.71 -15.48 11.78
CA ASN A 90 -5.99 -14.89 11.41
C ASN A 90 -6.07 -14.47 9.93
N LEU A 91 -4.97 -14.50 9.18
CA LEU A 91 -4.90 -14.21 7.74
C LEU A 91 -4.27 -15.37 6.97
N PRO A 92 -4.84 -16.60 7.04
CA PRO A 92 -4.22 -17.81 6.50
C PRO A 92 -4.09 -17.84 4.98
N GLN A 93 -4.78 -16.94 4.26
CA GLN A 93 -4.67 -16.77 2.80
C GLN A 93 -3.38 -16.09 2.36
N TYR A 94 -2.66 -15.46 3.28
CA TYR A 94 -1.39 -14.80 2.99
C TYR A 94 -0.19 -15.65 3.43
N ALA A 95 0.86 -15.62 2.63
CA ALA A 95 2.22 -15.89 3.06
C ALA A 95 2.90 -14.55 3.44
N PHE A 96 3.98 -14.59 4.20
CA PHE A 96 4.76 -13.40 4.50
C PHE A 96 6.26 -13.71 4.50
N VAL A 97 7.04 -12.67 4.31
CA VAL A 97 8.50 -12.68 4.43
C VAL A 97 8.93 -11.48 5.27
N GLY A 98 10.00 -11.65 6.01
CA GLY A 98 10.55 -10.59 6.85
C GLY A 98 11.09 -11.14 8.17
N GLU A 99 12.19 -10.56 8.62
CA GLU A 99 12.83 -10.84 9.91
C GLU A 99 12.69 -9.62 10.82
N HIS A 100 12.82 -9.86 12.13
CA HIS A 100 12.84 -8.78 13.10
C HIS A 100 14.19 -8.05 13.12
N ARG A 101 14.17 -6.78 13.53
CA ARG A 101 15.29 -5.84 13.35
C ARG A 101 16.49 -6.06 14.25
N ASN A 102 16.32 -6.78 15.38
CA ASN A 102 17.44 -7.02 16.31
C ASN A 102 18.43 -8.06 15.78
N ALA A 103 19.59 -8.16 16.39
CA ALA A 103 20.67 -9.04 15.95
C ALA A 103 20.30 -10.53 15.95
N ASP A 104 19.38 -10.94 16.80
CA ASP A 104 18.83 -12.29 16.89
C ASP A 104 17.82 -12.63 15.78
N ARG A 105 17.37 -11.62 15.01
CA ARG A 105 16.39 -11.71 13.90
C ARG A 105 14.98 -12.14 14.30
N VAL A 106 14.72 -12.33 15.58
CA VAL A 106 13.44 -12.83 16.12
C VAL A 106 12.81 -11.89 17.14
N SER A 107 13.51 -10.84 17.55
CA SER A 107 13.02 -9.83 18.49
C SER A 107 13.06 -8.42 17.92
N GLY A 108 12.34 -7.50 18.59
CA GLY A 108 12.12 -6.14 18.09
C GLY A 108 10.99 -6.11 17.06
N GLU A 109 10.88 -5.00 16.34
CA GLU A 109 9.89 -4.84 15.29
C GLU A 109 10.39 -5.44 13.97
N ALA A 110 9.45 -5.90 13.14
CA ALA A 110 9.67 -6.29 11.76
C ALA A 110 8.94 -5.33 10.81
N SER A 111 9.35 -5.33 9.56
CA SER A 111 8.65 -4.69 8.44
C SER A 111 8.31 -5.75 7.38
N PRO A 112 7.41 -6.71 7.68
CA PRO A 112 7.15 -7.84 6.79
C PRO A 112 6.41 -7.43 5.53
N VAL A 113 6.60 -8.24 4.47
CA VAL A 113 5.79 -8.23 3.25
C VAL A 113 4.84 -9.41 3.30
N PHE A 114 3.54 -9.14 3.19
CA PHE A 114 2.49 -10.13 3.04
C PHE A 114 2.05 -10.21 1.58
N TYR A 115 1.74 -11.40 1.08
CA TYR A 115 1.23 -11.61 -0.28
C TYR A 115 0.28 -12.79 -0.34
N ARG A 116 -0.71 -12.75 -1.22
CA ARG A 116 -1.67 -13.83 -1.45
C ARG A 116 -0.94 -15.05 -1.99
N LYS A 117 -0.93 -16.15 -1.22
CA LYS A 117 -0.24 -17.39 -1.58
C LYS A 117 -0.93 -18.19 -2.70
N ASP A 118 -2.21 -17.89 -2.97
CA ASP A 118 -2.97 -18.48 -4.08
C ASP A 118 -2.72 -17.75 -5.42
N ARG A 119 -2.07 -16.58 -5.36
CA ARG A 119 -1.76 -15.76 -6.53
C ARG A 119 -0.27 -15.62 -6.79
N PHE A 120 0.55 -15.51 -5.77
CA PHE A 120 1.97 -15.21 -5.93
C PHE A 120 2.89 -16.31 -5.43
N GLU A 121 3.95 -16.54 -6.21
CA GLU A 121 5.12 -17.31 -5.83
C GLU A 121 6.26 -16.34 -5.50
N ALA A 122 6.88 -16.49 -4.33
CA ALA A 122 8.10 -15.76 -3.99
C ALA A 122 9.31 -16.47 -4.58
N LEU A 123 9.83 -15.98 -5.70
CA LEU A 123 11.00 -16.55 -6.38
C LEU A 123 12.28 -16.37 -5.57
N LYS A 124 12.41 -15.20 -4.92
CA LYS A 124 13.44 -14.86 -3.94
C LYS A 124 12.88 -13.91 -2.91
N ASN A 125 13.40 -13.93 -1.72
CA ASN A 125 13.03 -13.01 -0.66
C ASN A 125 14.16 -12.85 0.36
N GLY A 126 14.03 -11.88 1.25
CA GLY A 126 14.99 -11.68 2.33
C GLY A 126 14.72 -10.43 3.14
N THR A 127 15.60 -10.22 4.09
CA THR A 127 15.64 -9.01 4.92
C THR A 127 17.08 -8.53 4.99
N PHE A 128 17.28 -7.22 4.95
CA PHE A 128 18.58 -6.59 5.17
C PHE A 128 18.43 -5.35 6.05
N TRP A 129 19.52 -4.95 6.69
CA TRP A 129 19.54 -3.82 7.62
C TRP A 129 19.87 -2.52 6.89
N LEU A 130 19.22 -1.44 7.30
CA LEU A 130 19.48 -0.11 6.75
C LEU A 130 20.70 0.48 7.43
N SER A 131 21.86 0.06 6.97
CA SER A 131 23.17 0.47 7.48
C SER A 131 24.23 0.39 6.40
N GLU A 132 25.43 0.87 6.69
CA GLU A 132 26.62 0.74 5.85
C GLU A 132 27.05 -0.72 5.65
N THR A 133 26.57 -1.62 6.53
CA THR A 133 26.78 -3.08 6.48
C THR A 133 25.45 -3.81 6.46
N PRO A 134 24.71 -3.77 5.35
CA PRO A 134 23.30 -4.20 5.29
C PRO A 134 23.07 -5.69 5.56
N ASP A 135 24.08 -6.51 5.42
CA ASP A 135 23.99 -7.95 5.63
C ASP A 135 24.36 -8.35 7.09
N VAL A 136 24.69 -7.37 7.95
CA VAL A 136 24.99 -7.58 9.38
C VAL A 136 23.77 -7.26 10.23
N PRO A 137 23.16 -8.26 10.90
CA PRO A 137 21.95 -8.08 11.70
C PRO A 137 22.15 -7.14 12.90
N GLY A 138 21.13 -6.35 13.20
CA GLY A 138 21.06 -5.49 14.39
C GLY A 138 21.89 -4.21 14.31
N VAL A 139 22.55 -3.92 13.19
CA VAL A 139 23.38 -2.72 13.04
C VAL A 139 22.49 -1.50 12.76
N LYS A 140 22.81 -0.38 13.44
CA LYS A 140 22.23 0.93 13.16
C LYS A 140 23.11 1.66 12.14
N GLY A 141 22.51 2.17 11.07
CA GLY A 141 23.22 2.93 10.04
C GLY A 141 23.01 4.44 10.18
N TRP A 142 24.00 5.23 9.75
CA TRP A 142 23.91 6.68 9.56
C TRP A 142 23.31 7.46 10.74
N GLY A 143 23.64 7.05 11.96
CA GLY A 143 23.16 7.70 13.18
C GLY A 143 21.69 7.41 13.52
N ALA A 144 21.14 6.33 13.04
CA ALA A 144 19.79 5.89 13.38
C ALA A 144 19.60 5.64 14.89
N ALA A 145 18.41 5.96 15.41
CA ALA A 145 18.07 5.74 16.81
C ALA A 145 17.98 4.24 17.15
N CYS A 146 17.55 3.42 16.21
CA CYS A 146 17.45 1.95 16.36
C CYS A 146 17.80 1.26 15.04
N PRO A 147 18.07 -0.07 15.05
CA PRO A 147 18.21 -0.82 13.81
C PRO A 147 16.93 -0.73 13.00
N ARG A 148 17.05 -0.57 11.68
CA ARG A 148 15.95 -0.56 10.72
C ARG A 148 16.20 -1.59 9.66
N VAL A 149 15.12 -2.19 9.16
CA VAL A 149 15.19 -3.29 8.17
C VAL A 149 14.31 -2.99 6.97
N CYS A 150 14.68 -3.55 5.84
CA CYS A 150 13.81 -3.72 4.69
C CYS A 150 13.59 -5.21 4.46
N SER A 151 12.34 -5.62 4.43
CA SER A 151 11.96 -6.94 3.93
C SER A 151 11.52 -6.82 2.47
N TRP A 152 11.85 -7.81 1.67
CA TRP A 152 11.55 -7.79 0.25
C TRP A 152 11.22 -9.18 -0.29
N ALA A 153 10.44 -9.20 -1.37
CA ALA A 153 10.15 -10.40 -2.14
C ALA A 153 10.16 -10.09 -3.64
N TRP A 154 10.78 -10.97 -4.43
CA TRP A 154 10.59 -11.02 -5.87
C TRP A 154 9.44 -11.97 -6.13
N LEU A 155 8.29 -11.41 -6.47
CA LEU A 155 7.03 -12.11 -6.64
C LEU A 155 6.74 -12.38 -8.11
N LYS A 156 6.25 -13.60 -8.40
CA LYS A 156 5.69 -13.98 -9.70
C LYS A 156 4.18 -14.14 -9.56
N ASP A 157 3.42 -13.41 -10.34
CA ASP A 157 1.97 -13.58 -10.44
C ASP A 157 1.65 -14.83 -11.27
N SER A 158 1.02 -15.83 -10.66
CA SER A 158 0.65 -17.10 -11.31
C SER A 158 -0.41 -16.92 -12.40
N ARG A 159 -1.21 -15.85 -12.36
CA ARG A 159 -2.26 -15.56 -13.34
C ARG A 159 -1.69 -14.98 -14.64
N THR A 160 -0.68 -14.13 -14.52
CA THR A 160 -0.13 -13.38 -15.67
C THR A 160 1.27 -13.82 -16.07
N GLY A 161 1.97 -14.55 -15.18
CA GLY A 161 3.39 -14.88 -15.33
C GLY A 161 4.35 -13.70 -15.12
N LYS A 162 3.83 -12.48 -14.93
CA LYS A 162 4.63 -11.29 -14.68
C LYS A 162 5.30 -11.33 -13.31
N THR A 163 6.43 -10.63 -13.19
CA THR A 163 7.17 -10.56 -11.93
C THR A 163 7.40 -9.11 -11.51
N PHE A 164 7.51 -8.88 -10.21
CA PHE A 164 7.89 -7.59 -9.64
C PHE A 164 8.59 -7.78 -8.30
N CYS A 165 9.42 -6.83 -7.91
CA CYS A 165 9.99 -6.76 -6.57
C CYS A 165 9.10 -5.92 -5.67
N PHE A 166 8.73 -6.46 -4.53
CA PHE A 166 8.02 -5.74 -3.46
C PHE A 166 8.98 -5.54 -2.30
N ALA A 167 9.18 -4.30 -1.87
CA ALA A 167 10.01 -3.94 -0.73
C ALA A 167 9.17 -3.17 0.30
N ASN A 168 9.43 -3.42 1.58
CA ASN A 168 8.74 -2.75 2.68
C ASN A 168 9.70 -2.40 3.81
N THR A 169 9.55 -1.21 4.37
CA THR A 169 10.41 -0.72 5.44
C THR A 169 9.67 0.18 6.43
N HIS A 170 10.31 0.40 7.57
CA HIS A 170 10.01 1.49 8.49
C HIS A 170 11.34 2.22 8.76
N THR A 171 11.50 3.41 8.19
CA THR A 171 12.74 4.15 8.29
C THR A 171 12.91 4.83 9.66
N ASP A 172 14.08 5.38 9.92
CA ASP A 172 14.39 5.96 11.23
C ASP A 172 13.61 7.24 11.51
N HIS A 173 13.10 7.39 12.73
CA HIS A 173 12.29 8.53 13.13
C HIS A 173 13.12 9.75 13.59
N VAL A 174 14.44 9.58 13.82
CA VAL A 174 15.33 10.65 14.31
C VAL A 174 16.25 11.16 13.19
N SER A 175 17.04 10.29 12.57
CA SER A 175 18.08 10.67 11.62
C SER A 175 17.55 10.82 10.21
N ALA A 176 17.51 12.05 9.69
CA ALA A 176 17.16 12.31 8.28
C ALA A 176 18.19 11.68 7.32
N LEU A 177 19.46 11.62 7.71
CA LEU A 177 20.52 10.95 6.93
C LEU A 177 20.24 9.44 6.84
N ALA A 178 19.89 8.78 7.96
CA ALA A 178 19.55 7.37 7.97
C ALA A 178 18.31 7.07 7.11
N ARG A 179 17.31 7.95 7.12
CA ARG A 179 16.13 7.85 6.23
C ARG A 179 16.56 7.89 4.77
N LYS A 180 17.32 8.91 4.39
CA LYS A 180 17.76 9.12 3.01
C LYS A 180 18.62 7.95 2.50
N GLU A 181 19.70 7.64 3.19
CA GLU A 181 20.64 6.62 2.76
C GLU A 181 20.01 5.21 2.79
N GLY A 182 19.18 4.94 3.81
CA GLY A 182 18.43 3.70 3.91
C GLY A 182 17.48 3.48 2.74
N MET A 183 16.71 4.51 2.34
CA MET A 183 15.81 4.41 1.18
C MET A 183 16.56 4.27 -0.14
N LEU A 184 17.67 4.97 -0.32
CA LEU A 184 18.52 4.81 -1.50
C LEU A 184 19.18 3.43 -1.55
N LEU A 185 19.58 2.88 -0.41
CA LEU A 185 20.07 1.51 -0.29
C LEU A 185 19.00 0.51 -0.74
N ILE A 186 17.75 0.67 -0.29
CA ILE A 186 16.64 -0.20 -0.68
C ILE A 186 16.49 -0.23 -2.21
N ILE A 187 16.41 0.92 -2.85
CA ILE A 187 16.23 1.01 -4.31
C ILE A 187 17.40 0.31 -5.03
N ARG A 188 18.64 0.52 -4.59
CA ARG A 188 19.83 -0.15 -5.13
C ARG A 188 19.71 -1.67 -5.03
N ARG A 189 19.40 -2.19 -3.83
CA ARG A 189 19.29 -3.62 -3.56
C ARG A 189 18.16 -4.28 -4.38
N MET A 190 17.04 -3.58 -4.59
CA MET A 190 15.95 -4.13 -5.44
C MET A 190 16.42 -4.39 -6.88
N HIS A 191 17.26 -3.52 -7.42
CA HIS A 191 17.84 -3.72 -8.75
C HIS A 191 18.91 -4.81 -8.78
N GLU A 192 19.56 -5.12 -7.66
CA GLU A 192 20.53 -6.22 -7.54
C GLU A 192 19.85 -7.59 -7.40
N PHE A 193 18.69 -7.65 -6.74
CA PHE A 193 18.02 -8.91 -6.40
C PHE A 193 17.19 -9.51 -7.53
N ALA A 194 16.75 -8.71 -8.47
CA ALA A 194 15.92 -9.12 -9.60
C ALA A 194 16.57 -8.80 -10.95
N PRO A 195 16.16 -9.49 -12.02
CA PRO A 195 16.61 -9.17 -13.37
C PRO A 195 16.39 -7.70 -13.72
N SER A 196 17.28 -7.15 -14.56
CA SER A 196 17.15 -5.77 -15.06
C SER A 196 15.77 -5.56 -15.71
N GLY A 197 15.14 -4.41 -15.39
CA GLY A 197 13.80 -4.07 -15.88
C GLY A 197 12.65 -4.65 -15.06
N THR A 198 12.92 -5.47 -14.03
CA THR A 198 11.86 -5.94 -13.13
C THR A 198 11.20 -4.73 -12.44
N PRO A 199 9.85 -4.62 -12.52
CA PRO A 199 9.13 -3.58 -11.80
C PRO A 199 9.37 -3.62 -10.29
N VAL A 200 9.46 -2.44 -9.67
CA VAL A 200 9.62 -2.30 -8.22
C VAL A 200 8.40 -1.61 -7.63
N VAL A 201 7.90 -2.17 -6.53
CA VAL A 201 6.94 -1.55 -5.61
C VAL A 201 7.66 -1.38 -4.28
N PHE A 202 7.79 -0.15 -3.82
CA PHE A 202 8.45 0.19 -2.57
C PHE A 202 7.48 0.88 -1.62
N THR A 203 7.25 0.28 -0.46
CA THR A 203 6.25 0.70 0.53
C THR A 203 6.87 0.93 1.90
N GLY A 204 6.17 1.68 2.73
CA GLY A 204 6.53 1.78 4.14
C GLY A 204 6.11 3.08 4.81
N ASP A 205 6.35 3.10 6.12
CA ASP A 205 6.42 4.31 6.92
C ASP A 205 7.83 4.90 6.77
N HIS A 206 7.91 6.01 6.05
CA HIS A 206 9.19 6.65 5.77
C HIS A 206 9.59 7.70 6.82
N ASN A 207 8.77 7.92 7.84
CA ASN A 207 9.04 8.89 8.91
C ASN A 207 9.49 10.27 8.40
N CYS A 208 9.10 10.64 7.18
CA CYS A 208 9.41 11.93 6.59
C CYS A 208 8.25 12.40 5.71
N ARG A 209 8.11 13.72 5.62
CA ARG A 209 7.17 14.35 4.69
C ARG A 209 7.73 14.33 3.28
N GLU A 210 6.87 14.41 2.28
CA GLU A 210 7.30 14.39 0.86
C GLU A 210 8.18 15.58 0.46
N THR A 211 8.12 16.69 1.21
CA THR A 211 8.95 17.90 1.02
C THR A 211 10.35 17.77 1.59
N GLU A 212 10.57 16.76 2.44
CA GLU A 212 11.88 16.53 3.04
C GLU A 212 12.83 15.83 2.06
N GLU A 213 14.14 16.08 2.23
CA GLU A 213 15.18 15.56 1.34
C GLU A 213 15.12 14.03 1.12
N PRO A 214 14.85 13.18 2.15
CA PRO A 214 14.77 11.74 1.95
C PRO A 214 13.71 11.35 0.93
N ALA A 215 12.49 11.86 1.03
CA ALA A 215 11.40 11.58 0.09
C ALA A 215 11.68 12.16 -1.30
N ALA A 216 12.26 13.36 -1.37
CA ALA A 216 12.67 13.99 -2.62
C ALA A 216 13.75 13.18 -3.37
N ALA A 217 14.67 12.52 -2.64
CA ALA A 217 15.67 11.64 -3.22
C ALA A 217 15.04 10.41 -3.88
N VAL A 218 14.09 9.76 -3.22
CA VAL A 218 13.35 8.61 -3.76
C VAL A 218 12.54 9.01 -4.99
N SER A 219 11.87 10.16 -4.96
CA SER A 219 11.01 10.66 -6.05
C SER A 219 11.76 10.97 -7.35
N LYS A 220 13.10 11.04 -7.30
CA LYS A 220 13.94 11.12 -8.52
C LYS A 220 14.07 9.78 -9.24
N LEU A 221 13.89 8.67 -8.54
CA LEU A 221 14.12 7.30 -9.01
C LEU A 221 12.81 6.53 -9.21
N LEU A 222 11.83 6.75 -8.36
CA LEU A 222 10.54 6.08 -8.37
C LEU A 222 9.40 7.11 -8.38
N LYS A 223 8.25 6.72 -8.92
CA LYS A 223 7.02 7.52 -8.88
C LYS A 223 6.26 7.30 -7.57
N ASN A 224 5.85 8.36 -6.90
CA ASN A 224 4.87 8.25 -5.82
C ASN A 224 3.50 7.86 -6.41
N ALA A 225 2.93 6.75 -5.94
CA ALA A 225 1.68 6.21 -6.46
C ALA A 225 0.49 7.18 -6.31
N LEU A 226 0.48 7.99 -5.24
CA LEU A 226 -0.54 9.04 -5.07
C LEU A 226 -0.62 9.95 -6.31
N TYR A 227 0.55 10.40 -6.77
CA TYR A 227 0.66 11.35 -7.88
C TYR A 227 0.65 10.68 -9.26
N ALA A 228 0.94 9.39 -9.32
CA ALA A 228 0.91 8.59 -10.52
C ALA A 228 -0.47 8.00 -10.82
N SER A 229 -1.41 8.13 -9.90
CA SER A 229 -2.78 7.58 -10.04
C SER A 229 -3.51 8.16 -11.24
N GLU A 230 -4.08 7.29 -12.09
CA GLU A 230 -4.90 7.69 -13.24
C GLU A 230 -6.25 8.28 -12.82
N THR A 231 -6.79 7.81 -11.69
CA THR A 231 -8.00 8.37 -11.09
C THR A 231 -7.64 9.29 -9.92
N PRO A 232 -8.49 10.28 -9.60
CA PRO A 232 -8.29 11.11 -8.42
C PRO A 232 -8.13 10.26 -7.16
N PRO A 233 -7.10 10.49 -6.34
CA PRO A 233 -6.91 9.80 -5.07
C PRO A 233 -8.12 9.99 -4.13
N VAL A 234 -8.45 8.95 -3.37
CA VAL A 234 -9.58 8.95 -2.43
C VAL A 234 -9.06 8.89 -0.99
N GLY A 235 -9.79 9.52 -0.07
CA GLY A 235 -9.50 9.51 1.36
C GLY A 235 -8.71 10.74 1.83
N PRO A 236 -8.31 10.78 3.11
CA PRO A 236 -7.59 11.89 3.68
C PRO A 236 -6.17 12.01 3.13
N TRP A 237 -5.65 13.24 3.13
CA TRP A 237 -4.25 13.49 2.76
C TRP A 237 -3.28 12.83 3.73
N ARG A 238 -3.52 13.01 5.04
CA ARG A 238 -2.65 12.49 6.10
C ARG A 238 -2.70 10.98 6.17
N THR A 239 -1.58 10.37 6.54
CA THR A 239 -1.52 8.94 6.87
C THR A 239 -1.29 8.69 8.35
N PHE A 240 -0.61 9.58 9.05
CA PHE A 240 -0.48 9.54 10.51
C PHE A 240 -1.64 10.30 11.17
N ASN A 241 -2.49 9.60 11.93
CA ASN A 241 -3.66 10.18 12.63
C ASN A 241 -3.41 10.45 14.12
N GLY A 242 -2.42 9.81 14.75
CA GLY A 242 -2.01 10.02 16.13
C GLY A 242 -3.13 9.71 17.15
N TRP A 243 -4.06 8.81 16.83
CA TRP A 243 -5.25 8.44 17.61
C TRP A 243 -6.34 9.52 17.74
N HIS A 244 -6.13 10.73 17.20
CA HIS A 244 -6.99 11.91 17.45
C HIS A 244 -7.63 12.50 16.20
N TRP A 245 -7.72 11.71 15.13
CA TRP A 245 -8.29 12.22 13.88
C TRP A 245 -9.82 12.31 13.92
N ARG A 246 -10.36 13.45 13.41
CA ARG A 246 -11.79 13.65 13.17
C ARG A 246 -11.99 14.02 11.71
N GLU A 247 -12.97 13.38 11.07
CA GLU A 247 -13.26 13.59 9.65
C GLU A 247 -13.57 15.06 9.33
N SER A 248 -14.20 15.79 10.27
CA SER A 248 -14.51 17.22 10.14
C SER A 248 -13.28 18.14 10.13
N GLU A 249 -12.13 17.66 10.55
CA GLU A 249 -10.89 18.44 10.68
C GLU A 249 -9.95 18.26 9.49
N VAL A 250 -10.29 17.37 8.53
CA VAL A 250 -9.35 16.99 7.48
C VAL A 250 -9.91 17.31 6.11
N ALA A 251 -9.16 18.13 5.40
CA ALA A 251 -9.32 18.24 3.95
C ALA A 251 -9.07 16.87 3.30
N THR A 252 -10.05 16.38 2.55
CA THR A 252 -9.83 15.26 1.64
C THR A 252 -8.88 15.69 0.51
N THR A 253 -8.20 14.75 -0.12
CA THR A 253 -7.38 15.04 -1.32
C THR A 253 -8.15 15.81 -2.38
N ALA A 254 -9.47 15.60 -2.50
CA ALA A 254 -10.37 16.37 -3.37
C ALA A 254 -10.58 17.80 -2.88
N ALA A 255 -10.67 18.04 -1.54
CA ALA A 255 -10.86 19.37 -0.96
C ALA A 255 -9.59 20.22 -1.05
N LEU A 256 -8.40 19.62 -1.07
CA LEU A 256 -7.13 20.31 -1.25
C LEU A 256 -6.93 20.86 -2.67
N LYS A 257 -7.92 20.68 -3.58
CA LYS A 257 -7.84 21.12 -4.97
C LYS A 257 -6.49 20.73 -5.62
N LEU A 258 -5.98 19.54 -5.26
CA LEU A 258 -4.85 19.00 -5.97
C LEU A 258 -5.20 19.01 -7.46
N PRO A 259 -4.30 19.48 -8.33
CA PRO A 259 -4.61 19.59 -9.75
C PRO A 259 -5.12 18.23 -10.25
N PRO A 260 -6.15 18.19 -11.10
CA PRO A 260 -6.73 16.95 -11.61
C PRO A 260 -5.70 16.06 -12.33
N ASN A 261 -4.54 16.59 -12.57
CA ASN A 261 -3.41 15.91 -13.14
C ASN A 261 -2.18 16.17 -12.28
N VAL A 262 -2.02 15.36 -11.22
CA VAL A 262 -0.89 15.45 -10.29
C VAL A 262 0.45 15.12 -10.98
N ARG A 263 0.45 14.79 -12.28
CA ARG A 263 1.67 14.74 -13.12
C ARG A 263 2.47 16.05 -13.06
N ASN A 264 1.80 17.15 -12.76
CA ASN A 264 2.39 18.45 -12.50
C ASN A 264 2.55 18.76 -10.99
N ALA A 265 2.60 17.74 -10.13
CA ALA A 265 2.74 17.91 -8.68
C ALA A 265 3.92 18.82 -8.27
N ARG A 266 4.92 18.98 -9.13
CA ARG A 266 5.97 19.99 -8.93
C ARG A 266 5.48 21.45 -9.05
N LYS A 267 4.33 21.68 -9.72
CA LYS A 267 3.70 23.02 -9.82
C LYS A 267 2.52 23.20 -8.87
N GLY A 268 1.98 22.10 -8.35
CA GLY A 268 0.85 22.05 -7.45
C GLY A 268 1.14 21.27 -6.17
N SER A 269 2.43 21.10 -5.83
CA SER A 269 2.83 20.61 -4.52
C SER A 269 2.08 21.39 -3.46
N PRO A 270 1.62 20.75 -2.38
CA PRO A 270 1.13 21.46 -1.19
C PRO A 270 2.01 22.63 -0.77
N ASP A 271 3.33 22.56 -1.04
CA ASP A 271 4.30 23.65 -0.85
C ASP A 271 3.98 24.94 -1.63
N ALA A 272 3.18 24.85 -2.69
CA ALA A 272 2.83 26.02 -3.52
C ALA A 272 1.57 26.73 -3.06
N GLN A 273 0.78 26.15 -2.16
CA GLN A 273 -0.46 26.75 -1.65
C GLN A 273 -0.25 27.28 -0.23
N LYS A 274 0.10 28.53 -0.11
CA LYS A 274 0.02 29.26 1.16
C LYS A 274 -1.46 29.59 1.45
N ASP A 275 -1.88 29.37 2.70
CA ASP A 275 -3.15 29.91 3.17
C ASP A 275 -3.09 31.45 3.23
N LYS A 276 -4.21 32.08 3.50
CA LYS A 276 -4.34 33.54 3.63
C LYS A 276 -3.47 34.13 4.76
N ASN A 277 -2.88 33.28 5.63
CA ASN A 277 -1.99 33.68 6.75
C ASN A 277 -0.52 33.36 6.42
N GLY A 278 -0.20 32.84 5.22
CA GLY A 278 1.15 32.50 4.79
C GLY A 278 1.65 31.12 5.20
N GLY A 279 0.82 30.32 5.91
CA GLY A 279 1.05 28.92 6.20
C GLY A 279 0.67 28.02 5.01
N HIS A 280 1.10 26.76 5.05
CA HIS A 280 0.70 25.80 4.05
C HIS A 280 -0.61 25.12 4.51
N ALA A 281 -1.68 25.21 3.72
CA ALA A 281 -3.00 24.64 4.04
C ALA A 281 -2.97 23.14 4.40
N TRP A 282 -1.91 22.42 4.03
CA TRP A 282 -1.71 21.02 4.33
C TRP A 282 -0.94 20.77 5.66
N GLU A 283 -0.28 21.77 6.24
CA GLU A 283 0.35 21.66 7.57
C GLU A 283 -0.68 21.37 8.64
N ASP A 284 -1.89 21.93 8.49
CA ASP A 284 -3.03 21.70 9.36
C ASP A 284 -3.67 20.31 9.17
N CYS A 285 -3.34 19.63 8.06
CA CYS A 285 -3.91 18.31 7.72
C CYS A 285 -3.15 17.13 8.35
N GLY A 286 -2.08 17.38 9.12
CA GLY A 286 -1.24 16.36 9.75
C GLY A 286 -0.22 15.72 8.81
N ALA A 287 0.57 14.77 9.33
CA ALA A 287 1.69 14.20 8.61
C ALA A 287 1.25 13.10 7.62
N ARG A 288 1.71 13.21 6.36
CA ARG A 288 1.75 12.12 5.42
C ARG A 288 3.17 11.56 5.41
N ILE A 289 3.35 10.36 5.94
CA ILE A 289 4.65 9.72 6.14
C ILE A 289 4.69 8.28 5.63
N ASP A 290 3.53 7.72 5.24
CA ASP A 290 3.43 6.41 4.63
C ASP A 290 3.30 6.55 3.10
N TYR A 291 4.02 5.72 2.35
CA TYR A 291 4.12 5.85 0.90
C TYR A 291 4.05 4.51 0.18
N ILE A 292 3.56 4.56 -1.05
CA ILE A 292 3.73 3.56 -2.09
C ILE A 292 4.46 4.22 -3.24
N TYR A 293 5.66 3.76 -3.54
CA TYR A 293 6.41 4.16 -4.72
C TYR A 293 6.47 3.02 -5.73
N VAL A 294 6.48 3.36 -7.00
CA VAL A 294 6.54 2.38 -8.09
C VAL A 294 7.55 2.80 -9.15
N SER A 295 8.18 1.85 -9.81
CA SER A 295 9.09 2.12 -10.94
C SER A 295 8.35 2.72 -12.14
N ASN A 296 9.09 3.38 -13.04
CA ASN A 296 8.52 4.18 -14.14
C ASN A 296 7.61 3.39 -15.10
N GLY A 297 7.84 2.10 -15.32
CA GLY A 297 7.02 1.24 -16.20
C GLY A 297 5.67 0.84 -15.61
N VAL A 298 5.51 0.93 -14.28
CA VAL A 298 4.26 0.56 -13.59
C VAL A 298 3.20 1.64 -13.79
N LYS A 299 1.98 1.24 -14.16
CA LYS A 299 0.81 2.11 -14.18
C LYS A 299 0.11 2.04 -12.83
N VAL A 300 -0.38 3.17 -12.34
CA VAL A 300 -1.19 3.25 -11.12
C VAL A 300 -2.61 3.64 -11.50
N LYS A 301 -3.54 2.71 -11.40
CA LYS A 301 -4.94 2.90 -11.79
C LYS A 301 -5.71 3.72 -10.77
N SER A 302 -5.46 3.46 -9.48
CA SER A 302 -6.13 4.17 -8.38
C SER A 302 -5.25 4.19 -7.12
N TYR A 303 -5.56 5.14 -6.24
CA TYR A 303 -4.92 5.30 -4.94
C TYR A 303 -5.96 5.66 -3.87
N VAL A 304 -5.88 5.01 -2.70
CA VAL A 304 -6.81 5.24 -1.59
C VAL A 304 -6.05 5.32 -0.27
N THR A 305 -6.34 6.34 0.53
CA THR A 305 -6.04 6.37 1.98
C THR A 305 -7.30 5.95 2.71
N HIS A 306 -7.24 4.86 3.46
CA HIS A 306 -8.41 4.29 4.14
C HIS A 306 -8.50 4.85 5.56
N CYS A 307 -9.61 5.52 5.87
CA CYS A 307 -9.85 6.13 7.19
C CYS A 307 -11.04 5.50 7.92
N ASP A 308 -11.22 4.18 7.74
CA ASP A 308 -12.30 3.44 8.35
C ASP A 308 -12.11 3.31 9.87
N PRO A 309 -13.03 3.82 10.70
CA PRO A 309 -12.99 3.61 12.14
C PRO A 309 -13.32 2.14 12.48
N ARG A 310 -12.99 1.74 13.70
CA ARG A 310 -13.41 0.45 14.27
C ARG A 310 -14.95 0.41 14.34
N PRO A 311 -15.58 -0.72 14.00
CA PRO A 311 -17.03 -0.82 13.93
C PRO A 311 -17.74 -0.28 15.19
N GLY A 312 -18.70 0.63 14.99
CA GLY A 312 -19.50 1.23 16.06
C GLY A 312 -18.75 2.22 16.97
N THR A 313 -17.56 2.67 16.57
CA THR A 313 -16.73 3.60 17.35
C THR A 313 -16.21 4.75 16.50
N GLN A 314 -15.55 5.72 17.16
CA GLN A 314 -14.76 6.78 16.52
C GLN A 314 -13.25 6.49 16.62
N LEU A 315 -12.88 5.25 16.98
CA LEU A 315 -11.49 4.82 17.19
C LEU A 315 -10.95 4.15 15.93
N TYR A 316 -9.64 4.18 15.76
CA TYR A 316 -8.97 3.55 14.63
C TYR A 316 -8.18 2.32 15.08
N PRO A 317 -7.97 1.33 14.19
CA PRO A 317 -7.15 0.16 14.51
C PRO A 317 -5.66 0.48 14.70
N SER A 318 -5.18 1.64 14.23
CA SER A 318 -3.81 2.16 14.39
C SER A 318 -3.81 3.67 14.44
N ASP A 319 -2.71 4.26 14.92
CA ASP A 319 -2.41 5.70 14.81
C ASP A 319 -1.98 6.13 13.40
N HIS A 320 -1.95 5.20 12.45
CA HIS A 320 -1.81 5.44 11.01
C HIS A 320 -3.07 5.01 10.26
N PHE A 321 -3.20 5.49 9.03
CA PHE A 321 -4.18 5.01 8.05
C PHE A 321 -3.49 4.12 7.01
N PRO A 322 -4.06 2.95 6.67
CA PRO A 322 -3.54 2.16 5.56
C PRO A 322 -3.75 2.90 4.23
N ILE A 323 -2.80 2.73 3.35
CA ILE A 323 -2.91 3.20 1.97
C ILE A 323 -2.83 2.03 1.00
N SER A 324 -3.56 2.14 -0.10
CA SER A 324 -3.53 1.14 -1.17
C SER A 324 -3.48 1.78 -2.55
N ALA A 325 -2.97 1.04 -3.51
CA ALA A 325 -2.99 1.37 -4.92
C ALA A 325 -3.32 0.13 -5.76
N VAL A 326 -4.06 0.32 -6.83
CA VAL A 326 -4.23 -0.69 -7.88
C VAL A 326 -3.22 -0.36 -8.98
N ILE A 327 -2.37 -1.33 -9.30
CA ILE A 327 -1.28 -1.17 -10.26
C ILE A 327 -1.38 -2.18 -11.39
N GLU A 328 -0.83 -1.85 -12.57
CA GLU A 328 -0.54 -2.74 -13.68
C GLU A 328 0.97 -2.77 -13.91
N LEU A 329 1.51 -4.02 -13.99
CA LEU A 329 2.92 -4.30 -14.19
C LEU A 329 3.29 -4.32 -15.68
#